data_745223a56dd0c1306c362e87700c8999
#
_entry.id   745223a56dd0c1306c362e87700c8999
#
_cell.length_a   1.000
_cell.length_b   1.000
_cell.length_c   1.000
_cell.angle_alpha   90.00
_cell.angle_beta   90.00
_cell.angle_gamma   90.00
#
_symmetry.space_group_name_H-M   'P 1'
#
loop_
_entity.id
_entity.type
_entity.pdbx_description
1 polymer ?
#
loop_
_entity_poly.entity_id
_entity_poly.type
_entity_poly.pdbx_seq_one_letter_code
_entity_poly.pdbx_strand_id
1 'polypeptide(L)'
;MPNIKSAIKRVKVAERNQTKNRTWRTSVRTVKAQVIASTTSKDACQKALNTAYKVIDMAVSKGVLHKNAAARRKSRLAKLANTVSAKKKK
;
A
#
# COMPACT_ATOMS: atom_id res chain seq x y z
N MET A 1 29.00 -27.11 12.81
CA MET A 1 27.64 -27.56 12.70
C MET A 1 26.92 -26.81 11.60
N PRO A 2 26.50 -27.47 10.51
CA PRO A 2 25.83 -26.80 9.41
C PRO A 2 24.51 -26.13 9.82
N ASN A 3 23.80 -26.67 10.82
CA ASN A 3 22.51 -26.16 11.26
C ASN A 3 22.62 -24.76 11.87
N ILE A 4 23.72 -24.42 12.52
CA ILE A 4 23.92 -23.10 13.15
C ILE A 4 24.05 -22.02 12.07
N LYS A 5 24.85 -22.28 11.03
CA LYS A 5 25.03 -21.34 9.93
C LYS A 5 23.71 -21.12 9.17
N SER A 6 22.95 -22.18 8.95
CA SER A 6 21.64 -22.12 8.30
C SER A 6 20.66 -21.29 9.12
N ALA A 7 20.65 -21.48 10.44
CA ALA A 7 19.77 -20.74 11.35
C ALA A 7 20.11 -19.25 11.35
N ILE A 8 21.40 -18.90 11.38
CA ILE A 8 21.86 -17.51 11.33
C ILE A 8 21.43 -16.86 10.03
N LYS A 9 21.58 -17.55 8.90
CA LYS A 9 21.16 -17.05 7.60
C LYS A 9 19.65 -16.79 7.58
N ARG A 10 18.86 -17.71 8.12
CA ARG A 10 17.39 -17.55 8.19
C ARG A 10 17.00 -16.34 9.02
N VAL A 11 17.68 -16.12 10.17
CA VAL A 11 17.41 -14.95 11.01
C VAL A 11 17.70 -13.67 10.27
N LYS A 12 18.85 -13.59 9.59
CA LYS A 12 19.21 -12.40 8.79
C LYS A 12 18.23 -12.14 7.67
N VAL A 13 17.79 -13.18 6.98
CA VAL A 13 16.79 -13.06 5.90
C VAL A 13 15.46 -12.60 6.47
N ALA A 14 15.04 -13.17 7.60
CA ALA A 14 13.79 -12.78 8.24
C ALA A 14 13.80 -11.32 8.68
N GLU A 15 14.91 -10.85 9.26
CA GLU A 15 15.06 -9.46 9.68
C GLU A 15 15.00 -8.51 8.47
N ARG A 16 15.67 -8.87 7.38
CA ARG A 16 15.66 -8.09 6.14
C ARG A 16 14.24 -8.01 5.58
N ASN A 17 13.54 -9.14 5.53
CA ASN A 17 12.18 -9.20 5.02
C ASN A 17 11.22 -8.41 5.92
N GLN A 18 11.40 -8.48 7.23
CA GLN A 18 10.59 -7.73 8.17
C GLN A 18 10.74 -6.21 7.94
N THR A 19 11.98 -5.75 7.75
CA THR A 19 12.26 -4.35 7.46
C THR A 19 11.61 -3.91 6.15
N LYS A 20 11.76 -4.71 5.09
CA LYS A 20 11.14 -4.43 3.80
C LYS A 20 9.61 -4.42 3.91
N ASN A 21 9.04 -5.39 4.63
CA ASN A 21 7.60 -5.47 4.82
C ASN A 21 7.07 -4.26 5.57
N ARG A 22 7.79 -3.81 6.59
CA ARG A 22 7.44 -2.61 7.35
C ARG A 22 7.44 -1.38 6.44
N THR A 23 8.46 -1.26 5.59
CA THR A 23 8.57 -0.14 4.64
C THR A 23 7.37 -0.12 3.69
N TRP A 24 7.01 -1.28 3.11
CA TRP A 24 5.87 -1.37 2.21
C TRP A 24 4.55 -1.08 2.91
N ARG A 25 4.37 -1.57 4.14
CA ARG A 25 3.16 -1.28 4.93
C ARG A 25 3.05 0.21 5.23
N THR A 26 4.16 0.86 5.56
CA THR A 26 4.21 2.30 5.79
C THR A 26 3.85 3.05 4.51
N SER A 27 4.39 2.62 3.35
CA SER A 27 4.09 3.23 2.05
C SER A 27 2.60 3.13 1.73
N VAL A 28 1.98 1.96 1.95
CA VAL A 28 0.55 1.76 1.72
C VAL A 28 -0.27 2.71 2.61
N ARG A 29 0.10 2.82 3.88
CA ARG A 29 -0.57 3.73 4.81
C ARG A 29 -0.42 5.19 4.38
N THR A 30 0.78 5.56 3.93
CA THR A 30 1.08 6.93 3.49
C THR A 30 0.26 7.30 2.27
N VAL A 31 0.17 6.44 1.25
CA VAL A 31 -0.61 6.74 0.05
C VAL A 31 -2.09 6.81 0.35
N LYS A 32 -2.59 5.99 1.28
CA LYS A 32 -3.96 6.08 1.74
C LYS A 32 -4.24 7.44 2.36
N ALA A 33 -3.34 7.90 3.24
CA ALA A 33 -3.45 9.21 3.86
C ALA A 33 -3.41 10.34 2.83
N GLN A 34 -2.57 10.20 1.81
CA GLN A 34 -2.48 11.18 0.72
C GLN A 34 -3.78 11.26 -0.07
N VAL A 35 -4.42 10.14 -0.36
CA VAL A 35 -5.70 10.13 -1.05
C VAL A 35 -6.76 10.84 -0.20
N ILE A 36 -6.80 10.54 1.10
CA ILE A 36 -7.74 11.18 2.03
C ILE A 36 -7.49 12.68 2.10
N ALA A 37 -6.22 13.11 2.18
CA ALA A 37 -5.84 14.51 2.24
C ALA A 37 -6.14 15.26 0.93
N SER A 38 -6.18 14.55 -0.20
CA SER A 38 -6.37 15.13 -1.52
C SER A 38 -7.85 15.24 -1.92
N THR A 39 -8.77 15.04 -1.00
CA THR A 39 -10.21 15.08 -1.30
C THR A 39 -10.74 16.48 -1.62
N THR A 40 -9.90 17.52 -1.48
CA THR A 40 -10.27 18.89 -1.81
C THR A 40 -10.27 19.17 -3.31
N SER A 41 -9.54 18.38 -4.10
CA SER A 41 -9.41 18.57 -5.54
C SER A 41 -9.56 17.24 -6.26
N LYS A 42 -10.38 17.21 -7.31
CA LYS A 42 -10.60 16.01 -8.11
C LYS A 42 -9.30 15.55 -8.77
N ASP A 43 -8.56 16.49 -9.36
CA ASP A 43 -7.31 16.17 -10.06
C ASP A 43 -6.24 15.65 -9.11
N ALA A 44 -6.08 16.32 -7.96
CA ALA A 44 -5.14 15.88 -6.94
C ALA A 44 -5.52 14.51 -6.38
N CYS A 45 -6.82 14.28 -6.16
CA CYS A 45 -7.33 13.01 -5.68
C CYS A 45 -7.07 11.89 -6.70
N GLN A 46 -7.27 12.16 -7.98
CA GLN A 46 -7.03 11.18 -9.04
C GLN A 46 -5.56 10.80 -9.12
N LYS A 47 -4.66 11.78 -9.04
CA LYS A 47 -3.21 11.53 -9.03
C LYS A 47 -2.80 10.70 -7.83
N ALA A 48 -3.30 11.07 -6.65
CA ALA A 48 -3.01 10.32 -5.42
C ALA A 48 -3.55 8.90 -5.51
N LEU A 49 -4.74 8.72 -6.09
CA LEU A 49 -5.34 7.41 -6.27
C LEU A 49 -4.51 6.52 -7.19
N ASN A 50 -4.02 7.08 -8.30
CA ASN A 50 -3.16 6.34 -9.23
C ASN A 50 -1.87 5.90 -8.55
N THR A 51 -1.26 6.79 -7.76
CA THR A 51 -0.06 6.47 -6.99
C THR A 51 -0.36 5.38 -5.96
N ALA A 52 -1.50 5.47 -5.28
CA ALA A 52 -1.92 4.48 -4.30
C ALA A 52 -2.10 3.11 -4.94
N TYR A 53 -2.73 3.02 -6.10
CA TYR A 53 -2.89 1.77 -6.83
C TYR A 53 -1.54 1.14 -7.16
N LYS A 54 -0.61 1.95 -7.63
CA LYS A 54 0.74 1.47 -7.97
C LYS A 54 1.44 0.90 -6.74
N VAL A 55 1.41 1.61 -5.63
CA VAL A 55 2.06 1.18 -4.39
C VAL A 55 1.41 -0.10 -3.85
N ILE A 56 0.08 -0.16 -3.87
CA ILE A 56 -0.65 -1.34 -3.38
C ILE A 56 -0.33 -2.56 -4.25
N ASP A 57 -0.32 -2.40 -5.57
CA ASP A 57 0.00 -3.50 -6.49
C ASP A 57 1.43 -3.99 -6.29
N MET A 58 2.38 -3.09 -6.06
CA MET A 58 3.76 -3.47 -5.77
C MET A 58 3.86 -4.20 -4.43
N ALA A 59 3.09 -3.79 -3.43
CA ALA A 59 3.06 -4.48 -2.14
C ALA A 59 2.56 -5.91 -2.28
N VAL A 60 1.56 -6.14 -3.15
CA VAL A 60 1.08 -7.49 -3.46
C VAL A 60 2.19 -8.30 -4.14
N SER A 61 2.87 -7.70 -5.10
CA SER A 61 3.99 -8.33 -5.82
C SER A 61 5.10 -8.74 -4.86
N LYS A 62 5.36 -7.96 -3.82
CA LYS A 62 6.39 -8.25 -2.81
C LYS A 62 5.90 -9.19 -1.71
N GLY A 63 4.66 -9.63 -1.75
CA GLY A 63 4.09 -10.54 -0.77
C GLY A 63 3.74 -9.90 0.57
N VAL A 64 3.71 -8.58 0.65
CA VAL A 64 3.36 -7.85 1.87
C VAL A 64 1.85 -7.85 2.10
N LEU A 65 1.10 -7.72 1.02
CA LEU A 65 -0.37 -7.74 1.05
C LEU A 65 -0.89 -8.91 0.24
N HIS A 66 -1.96 -9.53 0.74
CA HIS A 66 -2.70 -10.52 -0.04
C HIS A 66 -3.53 -9.79 -1.11
N LYS A 67 -3.71 -10.41 -2.27
CA LYS A 67 -4.45 -9.82 -3.39
C LYS A 67 -5.88 -9.40 -2.99
N ASN A 68 -6.53 -10.16 -2.13
CA ASN A 68 -7.88 -9.84 -1.68
C ASN A 68 -7.91 -8.60 -0.79
N ALA A 69 -6.92 -8.47 0.11
CA ALA A 69 -6.79 -7.27 0.95
C ALA A 69 -6.48 -6.04 0.10
N ALA A 70 -5.63 -6.20 -0.91
CA ALA A 70 -5.29 -5.12 -1.84
C ALA A 70 -6.52 -4.66 -2.61
N ALA A 71 -7.34 -5.61 -3.09
CA ALA A 71 -8.58 -5.30 -3.80
C ALA A 71 -9.53 -4.50 -2.92
N ARG A 72 -9.67 -4.87 -1.65
CA ARG A 72 -10.50 -4.13 -0.70
C ARG A 72 -9.99 -2.71 -0.48
N ARG A 73 -8.68 -2.54 -0.31
CA ARG A 73 -8.08 -1.22 -0.10
C ARG A 73 -8.28 -0.33 -1.32
N LYS A 74 -8.05 -0.87 -2.52
CA LYS A 74 -8.29 -0.15 -3.77
C LYS A 74 -9.75 0.27 -3.90
N SER A 75 -10.66 -0.65 -3.63
CA SER A 75 -12.10 -0.39 -3.71
C SER A 75 -12.51 0.76 -2.78
N ARG A 76 -12.04 0.73 -1.53
CA ARG A 76 -12.33 1.79 -0.56
C ARG A 76 -11.80 3.14 -1.01
N LEU A 77 -10.59 3.17 -1.56
CA LEU A 77 -9.99 4.41 -2.05
C LEU A 77 -10.75 4.93 -3.27
N ALA A 78 -11.16 4.05 -4.16
CA ALA A 78 -11.94 4.43 -5.33
C ALA A 78 -13.30 5.03 -4.93
N LYS A 79 -13.96 4.45 -3.92
CA LYS A 79 -15.22 4.99 -3.40
C LYS A 79 -15.02 6.38 -2.81
N LEU A 80 -13.94 6.58 -2.09
CA LEU A 80 -13.61 7.88 -1.52
C LEU A 80 -13.40 8.92 -2.62
N ALA A 81 -12.66 8.56 -3.67
CA ALA A 81 -12.42 9.45 -4.81
C ALA A 81 -13.73 9.77 -5.55
N ASN A 82 -14.60 8.79 -5.71
CA ASN A 82 -15.90 8.98 -6.35
C ASN A 82 -16.79 9.91 -5.50
N THR A 83 -16.70 9.84 -4.19
CA THR A 83 -17.44 10.71 -3.29
C THR A 83 -17.02 12.17 -3.49
N VAL A 84 -15.73 12.43 -3.63
CA VAL A 84 -15.20 13.77 -3.93
C VAL A 84 -15.75 14.27 -5.26
N SER A 85 -15.71 13.44 -6.29
CA SER A 85 -16.21 13.77 -7.61
C SER A 85 -17.72 14.08 -7.57
N ALA A 86 -18.50 13.28 -6.82
CA ALA A 86 -19.94 13.49 -6.68
C ALA A 86 -20.25 14.79 -5.96
N LYS A 87 -19.50 15.13 -4.91
CA LYS A 87 -19.69 16.39 -4.18
C LYS A 87 -19.43 17.60 -5.08
N LYS A 88 -18.47 17.51 -6.00
CA LYS A 88 -18.17 18.60 -6.90
C LYS A 88 -19.27 18.82 -7.96
N LYS A 89 -20.02 17.79 -8.27
CA LYS A 89 -21.11 17.89 -9.25
C LYS A 89 -22.34 18.64 -8.71
N LYS A 90 -22.41 18.78 -7.38
CA LYS A 90 -23.44 19.57 -6.75
C LYS A 90 -23.01 21.02 -6.65
#